data_b14d865166557b7d2e3180c019f6b7c9
#
_entry.id   b14d865166557b7d2e3180c019f6b7c9
#
_cell.length_a   1.000
_cell.length_b   1.000
_cell.length_c   1.000
_cell.angle_alpha   90.00
_cell.angle_beta   90.00
_cell.angle_gamma   90.00
#
_symmetry.space_group_name_H-M   'P 1'
#
loop_
_entity.id
_entity.type
_entity.pdbx_description
1 polymer ?
#
loop_
_entity_poly.entity_id
_entity_poly.type
_entity_poly.pdbx_seq_one_letter_code
_entity_poly.pdbx_strand_id
1 'polypeptide(L)'
;MKEHFRAQSAEETEKIGSYLAQTLHGKGIKRAFVALFGEMGVGKTAFSRGFASYFDIRSVKSPTYTVLNEYRGKVKIHHFDFYRITDGDDLYSIGYDDVIEDDGYCLSEWSENILDFIPENSVKVTVSRVSAKAGEEENLRDIEIDYNGI
;
A
#
# COMPACT_ATOMS: atom_id res chain seq x y z
N MET A 1 -8.19 10.88 -10.85
CA MET A 1 -9.09 9.77 -11.18
C MET A 1 -9.17 8.81 -10.00
N LYS A 2 -10.35 8.35 -9.68
CA LYS A 2 -10.58 7.38 -8.62
C LYS A 2 -11.21 6.13 -9.19
N GLU A 3 -10.80 4.97 -8.67
CA GLU A 3 -11.42 3.69 -9.01
C GLU A 3 -11.91 3.02 -7.74
N HIS A 4 -13.04 2.34 -7.83
CA HIS A 4 -13.64 1.62 -6.72
C HIS A 4 -13.79 0.14 -7.06
N PHE A 5 -13.45 -0.70 -6.08
CA PHE A 5 -13.52 -2.15 -6.21
C PHE A 5 -14.18 -2.76 -4.99
N ARG A 6 -14.77 -3.91 -5.17
CA ARG A 6 -15.17 -4.79 -4.07
C ARG A 6 -14.39 -6.08 -4.11
N ALA A 7 -13.89 -6.48 -2.96
CA ALA A 7 -13.17 -7.74 -2.78
C ALA A 7 -13.90 -8.60 -1.78
N GLN A 8 -14.11 -9.87 -2.10
CA GLN A 8 -14.80 -10.84 -1.25
C GLN A 8 -13.82 -11.74 -0.50
N SER A 9 -12.53 -11.63 -0.78
CA SER A 9 -11.49 -12.46 -0.17
C SER A 9 -10.15 -11.73 -0.19
N ALA A 10 -9.20 -12.24 0.59
CA ALA A 10 -7.82 -11.76 0.55
C ALA A 10 -7.22 -11.94 -0.85
N GLU A 11 -7.57 -13.02 -1.54
CA GLU A 11 -7.09 -13.27 -2.91
C GLU A 11 -7.56 -12.22 -3.89
N GLU A 12 -8.82 -11.76 -3.77
CA GLU A 12 -9.33 -10.68 -4.60
C GLU A 12 -8.66 -9.35 -4.27
N THR A 13 -8.38 -9.08 -3.00
CA THR A 13 -7.61 -7.90 -2.59
C THR A 13 -6.20 -7.93 -3.20
N GLU A 14 -5.56 -9.08 -3.22
CA GLU A 14 -4.25 -9.25 -3.86
C GLU A 14 -4.33 -8.96 -5.37
N LYS A 15 -5.37 -9.41 -6.04
CA LYS A 15 -5.58 -9.14 -7.48
C LYS A 15 -5.71 -7.64 -7.75
N ILE A 16 -6.38 -6.91 -6.88
CA ILE A 16 -6.52 -5.46 -7.01
C ILE A 16 -5.16 -4.77 -6.78
N GLY A 17 -4.37 -5.24 -5.83
CA GLY A 17 -3.00 -4.78 -5.64
C GLY A 17 -2.13 -5.00 -6.88
N SER A 18 -2.22 -6.19 -7.47
CA SER A 18 -1.53 -6.52 -8.72
C SER A 18 -1.99 -5.63 -9.89
N TYR A 19 -3.28 -5.34 -9.96
CA TYR A 19 -3.84 -4.42 -10.95
C TYR A 19 -3.23 -3.02 -10.84
N LEU A 20 -3.09 -2.49 -9.63
CA LEU A 20 -2.45 -1.18 -9.45
C LEU A 20 -0.99 -1.20 -9.91
N ALA A 21 -0.24 -2.25 -9.56
CA ALA A 21 1.15 -2.40 -9.99
C ALA A 21 1.24 -2.44 -11.51
N GLN A 22 0.38 -3.20 -12.16
CA GLN A 22 0.30 -3.30 -13.62
C GLN A 22 -0.01 -1.93 -14.24
N THR A 23 -0.94 -1.19 -13.66
CA THR A 23 -1.34 0.12 -14.14
C THR A 23 -0.18 1.12 -14.09
N LEU A 24 0.51 1.21 -12.96
CA LEU A 24 1.64 2.11 -12.81
C LEU A 24 2.80 1.74 -13.72
N HIS A 25 3.14 0.47 -13.76
CA HIS A 25 4.24 -0.02 -14.60
C HIS A 25 3.92 0.16 -16.08
N GLY A 26 2.68 -0.12 -16.48
CA GLY A 26 2.22 0.05 -17.86
C GLY A 26 2.23 1.49 -18.35
N LYS A 27 2.10 2.45 -17.45
CA LYS A 27 2.21 3.88 -17.75
C LYS A 27 3.65 4.38 -17.78
N GLY A 28 4.64 3.51 -17.55
CA GLY A 28 6.05 3.87 -17.49
C GLY A 28 6.44 4.57 -16.20
N ILE A 29 5.61 4.51 -15.17
CA ILE A 29 5.90 5.12 -13.87
C ILE A 29 6.82 4.18 -13.10
N LYS A 30 8.07 4.60 -12.91
CA LYS A 30 9.11 3.80 -12.28
C LYS A 30 9.29 4.09 -10.79
N ARG A 31 8.74 5.19 -10.32
CA ARG A 31 8.81 5.62 -8.92
C ARG A 31 7.47 6.17 -8.50
N ALA A 32 6.90 5.60 -7.48
CA ALA A 32 5.63 6.05 -6.93
C ALA A 32 5.55 5.72 -5.44
N PHE A 33 4.84 6.56 -4.71
CA PHE A 33 4.50 6.31 -3.32
C PHE A 33 3.03 5.92 -3.26
N VAL A 34 2.76 4.73 -2.74
CA VAL A 34 1.41 4.19 -2.57
C VAL A 34 1.09 4.19 -1.08
N ALA A 35 0.24 5.13 -0.68
CA ALA A 35 -0.18 5.27 0.72
C ALA A 35 -1.44 4.44 0.96
N LEU A 36 -1.35 3.46 1.85
CA LEU A 36 -2.44 2.56 2.20
C LEU A 36 -3.07 3.02 3.52
N PHE A 37 -4.40 3.16 3.49
CA PHE A 37 -5.22 3.57 4.63
C PHE A 37 -6.20 2.47 4.97
N GLY A 38 -6.54 2.36 6.24
CA GLY A 38 -7.54 1.41 6.70
C GLY A 38 -7.22 0.88 8.08
N GLU A 39 -8.25 0.32 8.72
CA GLU A 39 -8.14 -0.26 10.06
C GLU A 39 -7.21 -1.48 10.08
N MET A 40 -6.77 -1.84 11.28
CA MET A 40 -5.98 -3.05 11.48
C MET A 40 -6.75 -4.29 10.99
N GLY A 41 -6.06 -5.18 10.28
CA GLY A 41 -6.64 -6.43 9.80
C GLY A 41 -7.61 -6.30 8.63
N VAL A 42 -7.68 -5.12 8.00
CA VAL A 42 -8.63 -4.88 6.90
C VAL A 42 -8.16 -5.45 5.56
N GLY A 43 -6.85 -5.72 5.40
CA GLY A 43 -6.30 -6.29 4.16
C GLY A 43 -5.23 -5.45 3.48
N LYS A 44 -4.64 -4.48 4.17
CA LYS A 44 -3.56 -3.66 3.60
C LYS A 44 -2.33 -4.50 3.21
N THR A 45 -1.96 -5.46 4.04
CA THR A 45 -0.83 -6.36 3.73
C THR A 45 -1.17 -7.28 2.56
N ALA A 46 -2.41 -7.75 2.44
CA ALA A 46 -2.84 -8.53 1.29
C ALA A 46 -2.75 -7.71 -0.01
N PHE A 47 -3.15 -6.44 0.03
CA PHE A 47 -2.99 -5.53 -1.10
C PHE A 47 -1.52 -5.38 -1.48
N SER A 48 -0.65 -5.14 -0.51
CA SER A 48 0.79 -4.97 -0.71
C SER A 48 1.41 -6.25 -1.29
N ARG A 49 0.99 -7.40 -0.80
CA ARG A 49 1.44 -8.71 -1.31
C ARG A 49 1.06 -8.89 -2.77
N GLY A 50 -0.15 -8.52 -3.13
CA GLY A 50 -0.62 -8.57 -4.52
C GLY A 50 0.13 -7.60 -5.42
N PHE A 51 0.39 -6.38 -4.94
CA PHE A 51 1.18 -5.39 -5.67
C PHE A 51 2.57 -5.95 -6.00
N ALA A 52 3.26 -6.49 -5.00
CA ALA A 52 4.60 -7.05 -5.17
C ALA A 52 4.60 -8.28 -6.08
N SER A 53 3.54 -9.09 -6.04
CA SER A 53 3.45 -10.31 -6.84
C SER A 53 3.46 -10.04 -8.35
N TYR A 54 2.99 -8.89 -8.79
CA TYR A 54 3.07 -8.49 -10.18
C TYR A 54 4.53 -8.44 -10.68
N PHE A 55 5.46 -8.14 -9.79
CA PHE A 55 6.89 -8.09 -10.09
C PHE A 55 7.63 -9.38 -9.66
N ASP A 56 6.88 -10.47 -9.49
CA ASP A 56 7.41 -11.79 -9.07
C ASP A 56 8.05 -11.80 -7.67
N ILE A 57 7.69 -10.85 -6.82
CA ILE A 57 8.12 -10.83 -5.42
C ILE A 57 7.06 -11.54 -4.60
N ARG A 58 7.39 -12.71 -4.05
CA ARG A 58 6.43 -13.64 -3.44
C ARG A 58 6.49 -13.73 -1.91
N SER A 59 7.55 -13.21 -1.31
CA SER A 59 7.82 -13.39 0.11
C SER A 59 7.51 -12.15 0.94
N VAL A 60 6.43 -11.44 0.60
CA VAL A 60 6.05 -10.21 1.31
C VAL A 60 5.52 -10.54 2.69
N LYS A 61 6.14 -9.93 3.70
CA LYS A 61 5.75 -10.04 5.10
C LYS A 61 5.31 -8.67 5.61
N SER A 62 4.44 -8.66 6.63
CA SER A 62 4.11 -7.42 7.30
C SER A 62 5.36 -6.82 7.96
N PRO A 63 5.67 -5.53 7.74
CA PRO A 63 6.82 -4.87 8.35
C PRO A 63 6.53 -4.35 9.77
N THR A 64 5.56 -4.92 10.47
CA THR A 64 5.10 -4.45 11.79
C THR A 64 6.25 -4.34 12.81
N TYR A 65 7.20 -5.26 12.77
CA TYR A 65 8.33 -5.26 13.71
C TYR A 65 9.58 -4.57 13.17
N THR A 66 9.68 -4.41 11.84
CA THR A 66 10.88 -3.89 11.19
C THR A 66 10.74 -2.46 10.73
N VAL A 67 9.52 -1.93 10.69
CA VAL A 67 9.12 -0.63 10.14
C VAL A 67 9.32 -0.52 8.62
N LEU A 68 10.39 -1.06 8.10
CA LEU A 68 10.69 -1.06 6.66
C LEU A 68 11.21 -2.42 6.24
N ASN A 69 10.58 -3.01 5.24
CA ASN A 69 11.11 -4.15 4.49
C ASN A 69 11.41 -3.69 3.06
N GLU A 70 12.57 -4.07 2.56
CA GLU A 70 12.97 -3.80 1.18
C GLU A 70 13.00 -5.10 0.39
N TYR A 71 12.33 -5.09 -0.75
CA TYR A 71 12.31 -6.24 -1.66
C TYR A 71 12.95 -5.82 -2.99
N ARG A 72 13.85 -6.66 -3.48
CA ARG A 72 14.53 -6.44 -4.75
C ARG A 72 14.21 -7.57 -5.71
N GLY A 73 13.68 -7.21 -6.87
CA GLY A 73 13.37 -8.10 -7.96
C GLY A 73 13.52 -7.34 -9.26
N LYS A 74 12.55 -7.43 -10.15
CA LYS A 74 12.51 -6.62 -11.38
C LYS A 74 12.46 -5.13 -11.06
N VAL A 75 11.91 -4.76 -9.91
CA VAL A 75 11.88 -3.41 -9.35
C VAL A 75 12.20 -3.51 -7.87
N LYS A 76 12.54 -2.38 -7.25
CA LYS A 76 12.64 -2.28 -5.80
C LYS A 76 11.28 -1.90 -5.22
N ILE A 77 10.93 -2.52 -4.10
CA ILE A 77 9.75 -2.17 -3.32
C ILE A 77 10.18 -1.90 -1.89
N HIS A 78 9.87 -0.72 -1.40
CA HIS A 78 10.07 -0.32 0.00
C HIS A 78 8.71 -0.39 0.69
N HIS A 79 8.55 -1.32 1.62
CA HIS A 79 7.30 -1.57 2.32
C HIS A 79 7.42 -1.07 3.77
N PHE A 80 6.73 0.02 4.07
CA PHE A 80 6.74 0.67 5.37
C PHE A 80 5.52 0.27 6.20
N ASP A 81 5.71 0.20 7.52
CA ASP A 81 4.62 0.19 8.48
C ASP A 81 4.87 1.32 9.48
N PHE A 82 3.99 2.32 9.47
CA PHE A 82 4.12 3.50 10.32
C PHE A 82 3.29 3.43 11.61
N TYR A 83 2.84 2.24 11.99
CA TYR A 83 2.03 2.08 13.21
C TYR A 83 2.69 2.70 14.45
N ARG A 84 4.01 2.57 14.58
CA ARG A 84 4.79 3.06 15.72
C ARG A 84 5.40 4.44 15.51
N ILE A 85 5.19 5.03 14.36
CA ILE A 85 5.72 6.36 14.05
C ILE A 85 4.77 7.40 14.66
N THR A 86 5.33 8.35 15.40
CA THR A 86 4.54 9.37 16.08
C THR A 86 4.86 10.79 15.60
N ASP A 87 6.04 11.03 15.03
CA ASP A 87 6.47 12.36 14.59
C ASP A 87 7.51 12.31 13.48
N GLY A 88 7.93 13.50 13.02
CA GLY A 88 8.93 13.61 11.97
C GLY A 88 10.33 13.14 12.37
N ASP A 89 10.68 13.19 13.64
CA ASP A 89 11.97 12.69 14.13
C ASP A 89 12.05 11.18 13.97
N ASP A 90 10.95 10.47 14.22
CA ASP A 90 10.88 9.03 13.99
C ASP A 90 11.11 8.69 12.51
N LEU A 91 10.52 9.46 11.61
CA LEU A 91 10.72 9.29 10.15
C LEU A 91 12.18 9.55 9.75
N TYR A 92 12.77 10.60 10.29
CA TYR A 92 14.16 10.91 10.02
C TYR A 92 15.07 9.76 10.46
N SER A 93 14.79 9.16 11.62
CA SER A 93 15.59 8.06 12.18
C SER A 93 15.64 6.82 11.30
N ILE A 94 14.61 6.56 10.50
CA ILE A 94 14.55 5.40 9.60
C ILE A 94 15.03 5.73 8.18
N GLY A 95 15.48 6.97 7.93
CA GLY A 95 15.97 7.37 6.60
C GLY A 95 14.84 7.55 5.58
N TYR A 96 13.67 7.94 6.02
CA TYR A 96 12.47 8.04 5.19
C TYR A 96 12.68 8.89 3.92
N ASP A 97 13.29 10.07 4.08
CA ASP A 97 13.48 11.00 2.96
C ASP A 97 14.36 10.40 1.85
N ASP A 98 15.41 9.68 2.23
CA ASP A 98 16.29 9.04 1.27
C ASP A 98 15.61 7.87 0.56
N VAL A 99 14.78 7.12 1.29
CA VAL A 99 14.09 5.95 0.74
C VAL A 99 13.05 6.36 -0.29
N ILE A 100 12.26 7.40 -0.01
CA ILE A 100 11.20 7.82 -0.94
C ILE A 100 11.74 8.47 -2.21
N GLU A 101 13.00 8.92 -2.20
CA GLU A 101 13.67 9.46 -3.38
C GLU A 101 14.36 8.39 -4.23
N ASP A 102 14.52 7.19 -3.70
CA ASP A 102 15.11 6.07 -4.42
C ASP A 102 14.18 5.57 -5.53
N ASP A 103 14.75 4.91 -6.54
CA ASP A 103 13.96 4.27 -7.59
C ASP A 103 13.11 3.14 -7.02
N GLY A 104 11.96 2.92 -7.63
CA GLY A 104 11.05 1.85 -7.25
C GLY A 104 9.78 2.37 -6.60
N TYR A 105 9.05 1.46 -5.98
CA TYR A 105 7.75 1.77 -5.40
C TYR A 105 7.83 1.71 -3.89
N CYS A 106 7.19 2.68 -3.23
CA CYS A 106 6.98 2.65 -1.78
C CYS A 106 5.54 2.25 -1.51
N LEU A 107 5.35 1.28 -0.64
CA LEU A 107 4.04 0.90 -0.11
C LEU A 107 4.05 1.24 1.37
N SER A 108 3.14 2.10 1.83
CA SER A 108 3.10 2.46 3.24
C SER A 108 1.78 2.02 3.88
N GLU A 109 1.88 1.25 4.96
CA GLU A 109 0.75 0.92 5.84
C GLU A 109 0.75 1.88 7.02
N TRP A 110 -0.44 2.12 7.58
CA TRP A 110 -0.64 3.13 8.64
C TRP A 110 -0.22 4.53 8.19
N SER A 111 -0.54 4.86 6.95
CA SER A 111 -0.26 6.19 6.38
C SER A 111 -0.96 7.31 7.12
N GLU A 112 -2.01 7.00 7.87
CA GLU A 112 -2.71 7.93 8.75
C GLU A 112 -1.77 8.61 9.74
N ASN A 113 -0.69 7.92 10.15
CA ASN A 113 0.25 8.44 11.14
C ASN A 113 1.26 9.43 10.55
N ILE A 114 1.34 9.52 9.22
CA ILE A 114 2.32 10.39 8.54
C ILE A 114 1.68 11.31 7.51
N LEU A 115 0.43 11.71 7.72
CA LEU A 115 -0.33 12.50 6.73
C LEU A 115 0.41 13.73 6.23
N ASP A 116 1.10 14.45 7.12
CA ASP A 116 1.84 15.65 6.77
C ASP A 116 3.14 15.38 5.99
N PHE A 117 3.57 14.12 5.93
CA PHE A 117 4.83 13.71 5.30
C PHE A 117 4.62 12.87 4.03
N ILE A 118 3.38 12.61 3.66
CA ILE A 118 3.07 11.87 2.43
C ILE A 118 3.38 12.76 1.22
N PRO A 119 4.16 12.30 0.23
CA PRO A 119 4.42 13.07 -0.97
C PRO A 119 3.13 13.48 -1.69
N GLU A 120 3.09 14.68 -2.26
CA GLU A 120 1.88 15.24 -2.87
C GLU A 120 1.29 14.38 -3.99
N ASN A 121 2.15 13.76 -4.78
CA ASN A 121 1.72 12.94 -5.93
C ASN A 121 1.52 11.47 -5.57
N SER A 122 1.24 11.17 -4.32
CA SER A 122 1.04 9.78 -3.88
C SER A 122 -0.26 9.20 -4.40
N VAL A 123 -0.23 7.94 -4.78
CA VAL A 123 -1.44 7.14 -4.97
C VAL A 123 -1.98 6.80 -3.59
N LYS A 124 -3.26 7.07 -3.36
CA LYS A 124 -3.91 6.76 -2.09
C LYS A 124 -4.85 5.57 -2.26
N VAL A 125 -4.66 4.56 -1.44
CA VAL A 125 -5.49 3.35 -1.44
C VAL A 125 -6.16 3.22 -0.08
N THR A 126 -7.49 3.22 -0.08
CA THR A 126 -8.27 3.06 1.14
C THR A 126 -8.98 1.71 1.11
N VAL A 127 -8.71 0.88 2.11
CA VAL A 127 -9.36 -0.43 2.28
C VAL A 127 -10.25 -0.34 3.50
N SER A 128 -11.54 -0.61 3.31
CA SER A 128 -12.52 -0.54 4.39
C SER A 128 -13.42 -1.76 4.40
N ARG A 129 -13.91 -2.11 5.61
CA ARG A 129 -14.93 -3.13 5.76
C ARG A 129 -16.25 -2.56 5.29
N VAL A 130 -17.00 -3.37 4.56
CA VAL A 130 -18.38 -3.06 4.26
C VAL A 130 -19.21 -3.40 5.50
N SER A 131 -20.11 -2.49 5.90
CA SER A 131 -21.02 -2.74 7.03
C SER A 131 -21.86 -3.96 6.72
N ALA A 132 -21.63 -5.05 7.47
CA ALA A 132 -22.37 -6.29 7.29
C ALA A 132 -23.82 -6.11 7.74
N LYS A 133 -24.75 -6.31 6.82
CA LYS A 133 -26.14 -6.60 7.17
C LYS A 133 -26.26 -8.09 7.42
N ALA A 134 -27.31 -8.51 8.11
CA ALA A 134 -27.57 -9.92 8.35
C ALA A 134 -27.55 -10.69 7.01
N GLY A 135 -26.62 -11.65 6.87
CA GLY A 135 -26.46 -12.46 5.66
C GLY A 135 -25.39 -11.99 4.68
N GLU A 136 -24.71 -10.89 4.94
CA GLU A 136 -23.55 -10.46 4.13
C GLU A 136 -22.25 -11.10 4.65
N GLU A 137 -21.31 -11.32 3.74
CA GLU A 137 -20.04 -11.94 4.08
C GLU A 137 -19.14 -10.98 4.89
N GLU A 138 -18.55 -11.49 5.99
CA GLU A 138 -17.64 -10.73 6.84
C GLU A 138 -16.38 -10.29 6.13
N ASN A 139 -16.01 -10.95 5.02
CA ASN A 139 -14.78 -10.72 4.28
C ASN A 139 -14.93 -9.66 3.18
N LEU A 140 -16.10 -9.05 3.06
CA LEU A 140 -16.34 -8.06 2.01
C LEU A 140 -15.58 -6.76 2.33
N ARG A 141 -14.84 -6.26 1.33
CA ARG A 141 -14.05 -5.04 1.44
C ARG A 141 -14.37 -4.09 0.31
N ASP A 142 -14.40 -2.80 0.62
CA ASP A 142 -14.37 -1.74 -0.38
C ASP A 142 -12.93 -1.25 -0.51
N ILE A 143 -12.46 -1.10 -1.75
CA ILE A 143 -11.13 -0.59 -2.04
C ILE A 143 -11.26 0.58 -2.99
N GLU A 144 -10.78 1.74 -2.56
CA GLU A 144 -10.72 2.94 -3.37
C GLU A 144 -9.27 3.24 -3.71
N ILE A 145 -8.99 3.44 -5.00
CA ILE A 145 -7.67 3.87 -5.48
C ILE A 145 -7.84 5.28 -6.03
N ASP A 146 -7.15 6.23 -5.42
CA ASP A 146 -7.08 7.61 -5.89
C ASP A 146 -5.68 7.85 -6.46
N TYR A 147 -5.61 8.01 -7.76
CA TYR A 147 -4.34 8.21 -8.47
C TYR A 147 -3.75 9.61 -8.29
N ASN A 148 -4.53 10.54 -7.74
CA ASN A 148 -4.08 11.89 -7.41
C ASN A 148 -3.32 12.59 -8.54
N GLY A 149 -3.82 12.43 -9.76
CA GLY A 149 -3.27 13.09 -10.96
C GLY A 149 -2.11 12.35 -11.66
N ILE A 150 -1.78 11.16 -11.18
CA ILE A 150 -0.78 10.33 -11.86
C ILE A 150 -1.38 9.65 -13.09
#